data_f7376aa9212a968543e42d77ad1b48b6
#
_entry.id   f7376aa9212a968543e42d77ad1b48b6
#
_cell.length_a   1.000
_cell.length_b   1.000
_cell.length_c   1.000
_cell.angle_alpha   90.00
_cell.angle_beta   90.00
_cell.angle_gamma   90.00
#
_symmetry.space_group_name_H-M   'P 1'
#
loop_
_entity.id
_entity.type
_entity.pdbx_description
1 polymer ?
#
loop_
_entity_poly.entity_id
_entity_poly.type
_entity_poly.pdbx_seq_one_letter_code
_entity_poly.pdbx_strand_id
1 'polypeptide(L)'
;VQSNGMKHWLELALAKDLGICTATQVALPSAKLWQIYRAVLGPENVPAHMPLDKSPLVWRIMRVLPDVLAQPSFAPLKNYLRPSENDASPMNRRAYQLAAQLADVLDGYQNYRADWLEDWANGHDQLRTPTGQTSPLPTAQCWQPLLWRHLLDDLAADTQVQAELTHRFSSRAKVHEAFMAQMATLPEGQRPVGVPHRILVFGVTSLPMQTVQALAALGRVCQVLMLVQNPCQHYWGHVVESRVPLAKLAKPRQAHKAGLPVPQDDGSLSEAEQYTLHTDTHPLLAAWGKHGRDYLHLLDGFDDVDRYKSQFSRVDVFVDPAESAASEGRTPNMLEHLQSSLLHLEPLPKNPTPVQPDDTSVRFVQTHSAQREIEVLHDRLLAWLDADASLKPADIMVMVPDMANFAPHIHAVFGRFAHHDPRHLPYTVADTTPRTDPLVQALDMLLQLPQLRVTRVEWQSLFEVAAVRERFGLEEHDVAQLDTWLADAGVRWGLDAHHRKPWGIAPEMTDANQNSWLFGIERLLLGYAVGAVDELGTPWQNTLPQPGVGGLDAHVVDGLLQWLRHTHMALLKLRQDHTPTEWVAVLQQLVAWFFKPSDEADERLIERVMA
;
A
#
# COMPACT_ATOMS: atom_id res chain seq x y z
N VAL A 1 1.63 -9.36 -13.93
CA VAL A 1 2.55 -8.27 -13.47
C VAL A 1 2.47 -8.07 -11.97
N GLN A 2 3.51 -7.49 -11.35
CA GLN A 2 3.61 -7.37 -9.90
C GLN A 2 2.85 -6.17 -9.31
N SER A 3 2.67 -5.11 -10.07
CA SER A 3 2.03 -3.89 -9.61
C SER A 3 1.14 -3.24 -10.68
N ASN A 4 0.22 -2.37 -10.23
CA ASN A 4 -0.62 -1.59 -11.15
C ASN A 4 0.20 -0.57 -11.97
N GLY A 5 1.29 -0.03 -11.41
CA GLY A 5 2.21 0.84 -12.15
C GLY A 5 2.87 0.09 -13.31
N MET A 6 3.36 -1.12 -13.07
CA MET A 6 3.92 -1.97 -14.13
C MET A 6 2.87 -2.40 -15.16
N LYS A 7 1.61 -2.63 -14.74
CA LYS A 7 0.50 -2.87 -15.66
C LYS A 7 0.34 -1.70 -16.63
N HIS A 8 0.22 -0.50 -16.12
CA HIS A 8 0.03 0.70 -16.94
C HIS A 8 1.21 0.96 -17.86
N TRP A 9 2.43 0.83 -17.36
CA TRP A 9 3.65 0.95 -18.16
C TRP A 9 3.67 -0.07 -19.31
N LEU A 10 3.34 -1.34 -19.03
CA LEU A 10 3.34 -2.39 -20.04
C LEU A 10 2.26 -2.15 -21.12
N GLU A 11 1.07 -1.73 -20.72
CA GLU A 11 -0.01 -1.39 -21.64
C GLU A 11 0.39 -0.23 -22.56
N LEU A 12 1.04 0.80 -22.04
CA LEU A 12 1.56 1.92 -22.84
C LEU A 12 2.71 1.51 -23.75
N ALA A 13 3.65 0.69 -23.28
CA ALA A 13 4.76 0.19 -24.07
C ALA A 13 4.26 -0.66 -25.25
N LEU A 14 3.34 -1.59 -24.98
CA LEU A 14 2.71 -2.40 -26.03
C LEU A 14 1.91 -1.55 -27.02
N ALA A 15 1.18 -0.55 -26.55
CA ALA A 15 0.44 0.37 -27.44
C ALA A 15 1.38 1.18 -28.33
N LYS A 16 2.54 1.59 -27.83
CA LYS A 16 3.56 2.30 -28.59
C LYS A 16 4.15 1.45 -29.72
N ASP A 17 4.44 0.17 -29.43
CA ASP A 17 5.08 -0.73 -30.40
C ASP A 17 4.08 -1.34 -31.40
N LEU A 18 2.88 -1.69 -30.92
CA LEU A 18 1.84 -2.36 -31.74
C LEU A 18 0.79 -1.41 -32.29
N GLY A 19 0.83 -0.13 -31.92
CA GLY A 19 -0.17 0.89 -32.27
C GLY A 19 -1.41 0.87 -31.37
N ILE A 20 -1.87 -0.30 -30.93
CA ILE A 20 -3.06 -0.46 -30.08
C ILE A 20 -2.82 -1.60 -29.08
N CYS A 21 -3.20 -1.38 -27.82
CA CYS A 21 -3.22 -2.40 -26.76
C CYS A 21 -4.59 -2.43 -26.07
N THR A 22 -5.59 -3.07 -26.67
CA THR A 22 -6.97 -3.12 -26.13
C THR A 22 -7.43 -4.53 -25.74
N ALA A 23 -6.84 -5.57 -26.31
CA ALA A 23 -7.27 -6.97 -26.12
C ALA A 23 -6.46 -7.70 -25.04
N THR A 24 -5.54 -7.03 -24.37
CA THR A 24 -4.64 -7.64 -23.37
C THR A 24 -5.23 -7.50 -21.97
N GLN A 25 -5.41 -8.62 -21.27
CA GLN A 25 -5.80 -8.61 -19.86
C GLN A 25 -4.56 -8.62 -18.97
N VAL A 26 -4.15 -7.47 -18.50
CA VAL A 26 -3.05 -7.35 -17.53
C VAL A 26 -3.62 -7.31 -16.12
N ALA A 27 -3.19 -8.23 -15.25
CA ALA A 27 -3.70 -8.38 -13.90
C ALA A 27 -2.57 -8.75 -12.91
N LEU A 28 -2.82 -8.56 -11.63
CA LEU A 28 -1.97 -9.07 -10.56
C LEU A 28 -2.08 -10.61 -10.47
N PRO A 29 -1.00 -11.33 -10.13
CA PRO A 29 -0.98 -12.79 -10.14
C PRO A 29 -2.07 -13.43 -9.29
N SER A 30 -2.26 -12.94 -8.06
CA SER A 30 -3.28 -13.47 -7.13
C SER A 30 -4.70 -13.30 -7.66
N ALA A 31 -5.05 -12.14 -8.20
CA ALA A 31 -6.37 -11.87 -8.78
C ALA A 31 -6.64 -12.76 -10.00
N LYS A 32 -5.63 -12.94 -10.88
CA LYS A 32 -5.78 -13.79 -12.06
C LYS A 32 -5.91 -15.27 -11.70
N LEU A 33 -5.12 -15.75 -10.76
CA LEU A 33 -5.22 -17.14 -10.29
C LEU A 33 -6.57 -17.39 -9.62
N TRP A 34 -7.10 -16.44 -8.84
CA TRP A 34 -8.42 -16.59 -8.23
C TRP A 34 -9.53 -16.74 -9.28
N GLN A 35 -9.47 -15.96 -10.38
CA GLN A 35 -10.37 -16.12 -11.51
C GLN A 35 -10.25 -17.51 -12.15
N ILE A 36 -9.03 -18.03 -12.29
CA ILE A 36 -8.79 -19.36 -12.86
C ILE A 36 -9.28 -20.46 -11.91
N TYR A 37 -9.07 -20.32 -10.60
CA TYR A 37 -9.61 -21.26 -9.60
C TYR A 37 -11.13 -21.36 -9.71
N ARG A 38 -11.80 -20.23 -9.80
CA ARG A 38 -13.25 -20.17 -10.01
C ARG A 38 -13.70 -20.78 -11.34
N ALA A 39 -12.93 -20.59 -12.40
CA ALA A 39 -13.24 -21.19 -13.70
C ALA A 39 -13.08 -22.73 -13.70
N VAL A 40 -12.11 -23.25 -12.97
CA VAL A 40 -11.80 -24.70 -12.93
C VAL A 40 -12.69 -25.46 -11.93
N LEU A 41 -12.93 -24.87 -10.76
CA LEU A 41 -13.71 -25.51 -9.68
C LEU A 41 -15.20 -25.17 -9.72
N GLY A 42 -15.60 -24.21 -10.54
CA GLY A 42 -16.95 -23.67 -10.63
C GLY A 42 -17.14 -22.42 -9.75
N PRO A 43 -17.74 -21.36 -10.29
CA PRO A 43 -18.01 -20.11 -9.54
C PRO A 43 -19.01 -20.34 -8.39
N GLU A 44 -19.82 -21.38 -8.47
CA GLU A 44 -20.74 -21.82 -7.42
C GLU A 44 -20.01 -22.50 -6.24
N ASN A 45 -18.81 -23.04 -6.45
CA ASN A 45 -18.01 -23.69 -5.41
C ASN A 45 -16.96 -22.75 -4.81
N VAL A 46 -16.52 -21.72 -5.54
CA VAL A 46 -15.50 -20.78 -5.10
C VAL A 46 -16.05 -19.37 -5.16
N PRO A 47 -16.30 -18.72 -4.02
CA PRO A 47 -16.87 -17.37 -3.98
C PRO A 47 -15.91 -16.33 -4.57
N ALA A 48 -16.44 -15.14 -4.92
CA ALA A 48 -15.62 -14.03 -5.39
C ALA A 48 -14.66 -13.53 -4.30
N HIS A 49 -15.13 -13.50 -3.07
CA HIS A 49 -14.38 -13.11 -1.87
C HIS A 49 -14.53 -14.18 -0.81
N MET A 50 -13.42 -14.52 -0.15
CA MET A 50 -13.43 -15.49 0.94
C MET A 50 -13.84 -14.85 2.26
N PRO A 51 -14.58 -15.57 3.13
CA PRO A 51 -14.97 -15.05 4.45
C PRO A 51 -13.81 -14.75 5.38
N LEU A 52 -12.62 -15.31 5.11
CA LEU A 52 -11.37 -15.07 5.82
C LEU A 52 -10.41 -14.18 5.04
N ASP A 53 -10.88 -13.46 4.02
CA ASP A 53 -10.10 -12.39 3.39
C ASP A 53 -9.87 -11.24 4.38
N LYS A 54 -8.81 -10.45 4.17
CA LYS A 54 -8.35 -9.42 5.11
C LYS A 54 -9.47 -8.54 5.67
N SER A 55 -10.35 -7.99 4.83
CA SER A 55 -11.41 -7.08 5.29
C SER A 55 -12.50 -7.74 6.15
N PRO A 56 -13.12 -8.87 5.75
CA PRO A 56 -14.03 -9.61 6.63
C PRO A 56 -13.34 -10.11 7.90
N LEU A 57 -12.08 -10.52 7.81
CA LEU A 57 -11.31 -11.07 8.92
C LEU A 57 -11.12 -10.06 10.06
N VAL A 58 -10.96 -8.76 9.76
CA VAL A 58 -10.90 -7.70 10.78
C VAL A 58 -12.14 -7.73 11.67
N TRP A 59 -13.32 -7.79 11.06
CA TRP A 59 -14.59 -7.80 11.79
C TRP A 59 -14.83 -9.10 12.56
N ARG A 60 -14.40 -10.25 12.01
CA ARG A 60 -14.44 -11.53 12.74
C ARG A 60 -13.53 -11.50 13.96
N ILE A 61 -12.33 -10.97 13.83
CA ILE A 61 -11.42 -10.79 14.97
C ILE A 61 -12.06 -9.88 16.01
N MET A 62 -12.65 -8.74 15.60
CA MET A 62 -13.36 -7.83 16.51
C MET A 62 -14.49 -8.53 17.27
N ARG A 63 -15.22 -9.44 16.63
CA ARG A 63 -16.30 -10.22 17.25
C ARG A 63 -15.79 -11.25 18.26
N VAL A 64 -14.72 -11.97 17.91
CA VAL A 64 -14.13 -13.03 18.73
C VAL A 64 -13.28 -12.49 19.87
N LEU A 65 -12.66 -11.32 19.68
CA LEU A 65 -11.66 -10.77 20.61
C LEU A 65 -12.13 -10.64 22.07
N PRO A 66 -13.36 -10.15 22.38
CA PRO A 66 -13.84 -10.05 23.77
C PRO A 66 -13.82 -11.38 24.52
N ASP A 67 -14.21 -12.46 23.87
CA ASP A 67 -14.33 -13.79 24.46
C ASP A 67 -12.95 -14.41 24.71
N VAL A 68 -12.02 -14.27 23.76
CA VAL A 68 -10.68 -14.86 23.90
C VAL A 68 -9.79 -14.10 24.89
N LEU A 69 -9.99 -12.80 25.09
CA LEU A 69 -9.22 -12.00 26.05
C LEU A 69 -9.40 -12.43 27.53
N ALA A 70 -10.42 -13.23 27.82
CA ALA A 70 -10.61 -13.82 29.17
C ALA A 70 -9.61 -14.97 29.44
N GLN A 71 -9.04 -15.58 28.38
CA GLN A 71 -8.13 -16.72 28.50
C GLN A 71 -6.69 -16.25 28.82
N PRO A 72 -5.95 -16.99 29.69
CA PRO A 72 -4.57 -16.62 30.07
C PRO A 72 -3.60 -16.54 28.88
N SER A 73 -3.79 -17.39 27.85
CA SER A 73 -2.94 -17.41 26.66
C SER A 73 -2.94 -16.09 25.89
N PHE A 74 -4.01 -15.30 26.01
CA PHE A 74 -4.15 -14.00 25.35
C PHE A 74 -3.68 -12.81 26.18
N ALA A 75 -2.97 -13.04 27.28
CA ALA A 75 -2.42 -11.99 28.12
C ALA A 75 -1.61 -10.91 27.35
N PRO A 76 -0.79 -11.23 26.35
CA PRO A 76 -0.10 -10.23 25.53
C PRO A 76 -1.06 -9.25 24.85
N LEU A 77 -2.13 -9.75 24.23
CA LEU A 77 -3.14 -8.92 23.53
C LEU A 77 -3.95 -8.10 24.55
N LYS A 78 -4.35 -8.73 25.66
CA LYS A 78 -5.04 -8.03 26.76
C LYS A 78 -4.22 -6.88 27.33
N ASN A 79 -2.92 -7.07 27.51
CA ASN A 79 -2.02 -6.04 27.99
C ASN A 79 -1.88 -4.88 27.00
N TYR A 80 -1.83 -5.16 25.69
CA TYR A 80 -1.81 -4.15 24.64
C TYR A 80 -3.09 -3.30 24.65
N LEU A 81 -4.25 -3.92 24.90
CA LEU A 81 -5.55 -3.24 24.88
C LEU A 81 -5.88 -2.48 26.18
N ARG A 82 -5.08 -2.62 27.25
CA ARG A 82 -5.30 -1.87 28.49
C ARG A 82 -5.22 -0.37 28.21
N PRO A 83 -6.24 0.43 28.60
CA PRO A 83 -6.15 1.87 28.49
C PRO A 83 -4.96 2.38 29.30
N SER A 84 -4.16 3.26 28.74
CA SER A 84 -3.21 4.08 29.52
C SER A 84 -4.00 5.12 30.29
N GLU A 85 -3.54 5.50 31.48
CA GLU A 85 -4.21 6.51 32.32
C GLU A 85 -4.45 7.86 31.60
N ASN A 86 -3.67 8.14 30.54
CA ASN A 86 -3.77 9.36 29.74
C ASN A 86 -4.47 9.16 28.38
N ASP A 87 -5.00 7.97 28.09
CA ASP A 87 -5.54 7.66 26.78
C ASP A 87 -7.07 7.52 26.85
N ALA A 88 -7.73 8.61 26.48
CA ALA A 88 -9.19 8.66 26.36
C ALA A 88 -9.75 7.95 25.12
N SER A 89 -8.89 7.24 24.34
CA SER A 89 -9.34 6.50 23.16
C SER A 89 -10.30 5.38 23.56
N PRO A 90 -11.48 5.29 22.94
CA PRO A 90 -12.38 4.19 23.19
C PRO A 90 -11.67 2.85 22.95
N MET A 91 -11.90 1.87 23.80
CA MET A 91 -11.36 0.51 23.68
C MET A 91 -11.58 -0.06 22.26
N ASN A 92 -12.64 0.30 21.61
CA ASN A 92 -13.01 -0.11 20.25
C ASN A 92 -12.00 0.33 19.18
N ARG A 93 -11.42 1.53 19.27
CA ARG A 93 -10.43 1.99 18.27
C ARG A 93 -9.14 1.18 18.35
N ARG A 94 -8.62 0.94 19.55
CA ARG A 94 -7.43 0.09 19.75
C ARG A 94 -7.68 -1.35 19.36
N ALA A 95 -8.86 -1.89 19.70
CA ALA A 95 -9.26 -3.23 19.31
C ALA A 95 -9.34 -3.36 17.79
N TYR A 96 -9.90 -2.36 17.10
CA TYR A 96 -9.93 -2.33 15.63
C TYR A 96 -8.53 -2.27 15.02
N GLN A 97 -7.65 -1.41 15.54
CA GLN A 97 -6.26 -1.32 15.07
C GLN A 97 -5.52 -2.65 15.26
N LEU A 98 -5.68 -3.28 16.43
CA LEU A 98 -5.12 -4.61 16.69
C LEU A 98 -5.72 -5.65 15.72
N ALA A 99 -7.03 -5.68 15.56
CA ALA A 99 -7.70 -6.60 14.66
C ALA A 99 -7.24 -6.42 13.20
N ALA A 100 -7.02 -5.19 12.75
CA ALA A 100 -6.51 -4.90 11.41
C ALA A 100 -5.07 -5.42 11.23
N GLN A 101 -4.20 -5.26 12.24
CA GLN A 101 -2.84 -5.81 12.21
C GLN A 101 -2.84 -7.34 12.24
N LEU A 102 -3.67 -7.94 13.09
CA LEU A 102 -3.81 -9.40 13.14
C LEU A 102 -4.36 -9.98 11.84
N ALA A 103 -5.34 -9.32 11.25
CA ALA A 103 -5.88 -9.72 9.94
C ALA A 103 -4.81 -9.65 8.84
N ASP A 104 -3.95 -8.64 8.85
CA ASP A 104 -2.84 -8.50 7.90
C ASP A 104 -1.83 -9.64 8.05
N VAL A 105 -1.45 -9.99 9.28
CA VAL A 105 -0.55 -11.11 9.57
C VAL A 105 -1.17 -12.44 9.15
N LEU A 106 -2.44 -12.69 9.48
CA LEU A 106 -3.13 -13.94 9.13
C LEU A 106 -3.38 -14.06 7.62
N ASP A 107 -3.66 -12.94 6.92
CA ASP A 107 -3.72 -12.93 5.44
C ASP A 107 -2.34 -13.27 4.84
N GLY A 108 -1.27 -12.74 5.42
CA GLY A 108 0.10 -13.13 5.07
C GLY A 108 0.33 -14.63 5.27
N TYR A 109 -0.11 -15.20 6.39
CA TYR A 109 0.01 -16.66 6.61
C TYR A 109 -0.82 -17.46 5.61
N GLN A 110 -2.02 -17.04 5.24
CA GLN A 110 -2.82 -17.71 4.21
C GLN A 110 -2.11 -17.75 2.86
N ASN A 111 -1.33 -16.73 2.53
CA ASN A 111 -0.63 -16.63 1.25
C ASN A 111 0.73 -17.36 1.24
N TYR A 112 1.47 -17.32 2.36
CA TYR A 112 2.87 -17.78 2.40
C TYR A 112 3.11 -18.98 3.30
N ARG A 113 2.25 -19.20 4.30
CA ARG A 113 2.41 -20.22 5.33
C ARG A 113 1.09 -20.93 5.64
N ALA A 114 0.36 -21.31 4.59
CA ALA A 114 -0.86 -22.10 4.71
C ALA A 114 -0.64 -23.42 5.48
N ASP A 115 0.57 -23.98 5.39
CA ASP A 115 1.02 -25.15 6.15
C ASP A 115 0.93 -24.94 7.68
N TRP A 116 1.24 -23.76 8.18
CA TRP A 116 1.09 -23.44 9.60
C TRP A 116 -0.38 -23.38 10.01
N LEU A 117 -1.20 -22.71 9.20
CA LEU A 117 -2.64 -22.56 9.49
C LEU A 117 -3.37 -23.90 9.45
N GLU A 118 -2.95 -24.80 8.57
CA GLU A 118 -3.49 -26.18 8.53
C GLU A 118 -3.09 -26.97 9.77
N ASP A 119 -1.82 -26.95 10.17
CA ASP A 119 -1.37 -27.58 11.41
C ASP A 119 -2.16 -27.04 12.62
N TRP A 120 -2.32 -25.73 12.72
CA TRP A 120 -3.05 -25.08 13.82
C TRP A 120 -4.54 -25.42 13.82
N ALA A 121 -5.18 -25.53 12.65
CA ALA A 121 -6.57 -25.98 12.51
C ALA A 121 -6.75 -27.42 13.00
N ASN A 122 -5.74 -28.26 12.77
CA ASN A 122 -5.73 -29.68 13.20
C ASN A 122 -5.22 -29.87 14.66
N GLY A 123 -4.95 -28.79 15.39
CA GLY A 123 -4.52 -28.85 16.79
C GLY A 123 -3.01 -29.03 16.99
N HIS A 124 -2.21 -28.96 15.92
CA HIS A 124 -0.75 -29.06 16.00
C HIS A 124 -0.15 -27.65 16.14
N ASP A 125 0.13 -27.23 17.36
CA ASP A 125 0.66 -25.89 17.68
C ASP A 125 2.19 -25.84 17.42
N GLN A 126 2.57 -25.86 16.15
CA GLN A 126 3.95 -25.92 15.68
C GLN A 126 4.22 -24.97 14.51
N LEU A 127 5.50 -24.70 14.27
CA LEU A 127 5.99 -24.02 13.08
C LEU A 127 6.70 -25.03 12.18
N ARG A 128 6.48 -24.94 10.87
CA ARG A 128 7.26 -25.72 9.88
C ARG A 128 8.30 -24.82 9.22
N THR A 129 9.49 -25.35 9.02
CA THR A 129 10.50 -24.72 8.15
C THR A 129 10.17 -24.99 6.68
N PRO A 130 10.76 -24.24 5.73
CA PRO A 130 10.60 -24.55 4.30
C PRO A 130 11.04 -25.97 3.91
N THR A 131 11.93 -26.58 4.69
CA THR A 131 12.40 -27.96 4.51
C THR A 131 11.50 -29.01 5.16
N GLY A 132 10.36 -28.61 5.73
CA GLY A 132 9.39 -29.52 6.37
C GLY A 132 9.71 -29.90 7.82
N GLN A 133 10.82 -29.42 8.41
CA GLN A 133 11.12 -29.66 9.82
C GLN A 133 10.15 -28.87 10.70
N THR A 134 9.69 -29.49 11.78
CA THR A 134 8.78 -28.86 12.74
C THR A 134 9.48 -28.42 14.01
N SER A 135 9.04 -27.32 14.57
CA SER A 135 9.48 -26.80 15.87
C SER A 135 8.28 -26.27 16.66
N PRO A 136 8.29 -26.38 18.01
CA PRO A 136 7.21 -25.83 18.83
C PRO A 136 7.17 -24.32 18.72
N LEU A 137 5.96 -23.73 18.88
CA LEU A 137 5.83 -22.28 18.95
C LEU A 137 6.48 -21.74 20.24
N PRO A 138 7.10 -20.54 20.16
CA PRO A 138 7.49 -19.81 21.35
C PRO A 138 6.28 -19.53 22.27
N THR A 139 6.44 -19.62 23.57
CA THR A 139 5.34 -19.42 24.55
C THR A 139 4.58 -18.10 24.34
N ALA A 140 5.30 -17.03 23.97
CA ALA A 140 4.69 -15.73 23.69
C ALA A 140 3.79 -15.70 22.44
N GLN A 141 3.82 -16.74 21.59
CA GLN A 141 3.06 -16.84 20.33
C GLN A 141 1.98 -17.91 20.38
N CYS A 142 1.84 -18.69 21.46
CA CYS A 142 0.85 -19.77 21.57
C CYS A 142 -0.61 -19.31 21.44
N TRP A 143 -0.90 -18.02 21.56
CA TRP A 143 -2.22 -17.46 21.32
C TRP A 143 -2.62 -17.46 19.85
N GLN A 144 -1.67 -17.48 18.88
CA GLN A 144 -1.98 -17.41 17.45
C GLN A 144 -2.76 -18.65 16.95
N PRO A 145 -2.34 -19.90 17.20
CA PRO A 145 -3.13 -21.08 16.85
C PRO A 145 -4.51 -21.09 17.51
N LEU A 146 -4.59 -20.65 18.76
CA LEU A 146 -5.87 -20.55 19.46
C LEU A 146 -6.80 -19.55 18.79
N LEU A 147 -6.30 -18.36 18.46
CA LEU A 147 -7.09 -17.34 17.72
C LEU A 147 -7.57 -17.91 16.40
N TRP A 148 -6.69 -18.58 15.64
CA TRP A 148 -7.06 -19.16 14.35
C TRP A 148 -8.20 -20.19 14.50
N ARG A 149 -8.15 -21.08 15.46
CA ARG A 149 -9.24 -22.03 15.75
C ARG A 149 -10.55 -21.34 16.13
N HIS A 150 -10.50 -20.31 17.00
CA HIS A 150 -11.69 -19.54 17.35
C HIS A 150 -12.31 -18.83 16.13
N LEU A 151 -11.49 -18.36 15.18
CA LEU A 151 -11.99 -17.78 13.93
C LEU A 151 -12.64 -18.82 13.02
N LEU A 152 -12.12 -20.05 12.99
CA LEU A 152 -12.74 -21.15 12.25
C LEU A 152 -14.06 -21.60 12.91
N ASP A 153 -14.11 -21.64 14.24
CA ASP A 153 -15.33 -21.95 14.99
C ASP A 153 -16.40 -20.86 14.77
N ASP A 154 -16.02 -19.59 14.82
CA ASP A 154 -16.88 -18.45 14.51
C ASP A 154 -17.42 -18.53 13.07
N LEU A 155 -16.58 -18.89 12.11
CA LEU A 155 -16.99 -19.10 10.72
C LEU A 155 -17.98 -20.27 10.59
N ALA A 156 -17.76 -21.37 11.33
CA ALA A 156 -18.63 -22.53 11.31
C ALA A 156 -19.99 -22.25 11.97
N ALA A 157 -20.03 -21.36 12.96
CA ALA A 157 -21.26 -20.94 13.64
C ALA A 157 -22.07 -19.88 12.87
N ASP A 158 -21.49 -19.24 11.86
CA ASP A 158 -22.11 -18.18 11.08
C ASP A 158 -23.11 -18.75 10.05
N THR A 159 -24.38 -18.78 10.42
CA THR A 159 -25.45 -19.39 9.59
C THR A 159 -25.69 -18.66 8.28
N GLN A 160 -25.45 -17.34 8.19
CA GLN A 160 -25.56 -16.58 6.94
C GLN A 160 -24.45 -16.97 5.98
N VAL A 161 -23.20 -17.00 6.48
CA VAL A 161 -22.06 -17.46 5.70
C VAL A 161 -22.19 -18.93 5.32
N GLN A 162 -22.71 -19.78 6.20
CA GLN A 162 -22.96 -21.20 5.88
C GLN A 162 -24.08 -21.37 4.83
N ALA A 163 -25.09 -20.51 4.80
CA ALA A 163 -26.14 -20.51 3.79
C ALA A 163 -25.65 -20.02 2.41
N GLU A 164 -24.74 -19.05 2.41
CA GLU A 164 -24.07 -18.54 1.21
C GLU A 164 -22.92 -19.46 0.76
N LEU A 165 -22.24 -20.08 1.73
CA LEU A 165 -21.26 -21.15 1.51
C LEU A 165 -22.00 -22.50 1.35
N THR A 166 -22.78 -22.66 0.31
CA THR A 166 -22.95 -23.98 -0.32
C THR A 166 -21.58 -24.55 -0.74
N HIS A 167 -20.49 -23.90 -0.36
CA HIS A 167 -19.15 -23.97 -0.87
C HIS A 167 -18.29 -24.83 0.06
N ARG A 168 -17.68 -25.82 -0.55
CA ARG A 168 -16.84 -26.83 0.08
C ARG A 168 -15.56 -26.30 0.74
N PHE A 169 -15.25 -24.99 0.63
CA PHE A 169 -13.93 -24.48 0.96
C PHE A 169 -13.98 -23.38 2.02
N SER A 170 -13.43 -23.64 3.19
CA SER A 170 -13.35 -22.71 4.32
C SER A 170 -12.18 -21.73 4.22
N SER A 171 -11.17 -22.00 3.41
CA SER A 171 -9.95 -21.18 3.29
C SER A 171 -9.37 -21.19 1.87
N ARG A 172 -8.53 -20.19 1.55
CA ARG A 172 -7.78 -20.12 0.28
C ARG A 172 -6.90 -21.36 0.07
N ALA A 173 -6.31 -21.89 1.15
CA ALA A 173 -5.48 -23.09 1.09
C ALA A 173 -6.28 -24.31 0.58
N LYS A 174 -7.50 -24.50 1.10
CA LYS A 174 -8.36 -25.60 0.65
C LYS A 174 -8.84 -25.45 -0.79
N VAL A 175 -9.07 -24.21 -1.24
CA VAL A 175 -9.34 -23.92 -2.67
C VAL A 175 -8.13 -24.32 -3.52
N HIS A 176 -6.93 -23.95 -3.08
CA HIS A 176 -5.70 -24.33 -3.79
C HIS A 176 -5.48 -25.84 -3.86
N GLU A 177 -5.66 -26.57 -2.76
CA GLU A 177 -5.57 -28.04 -2.72
C GLU A 177 -6.57 -28.71 -3.67
N ALA A 178 -7.83 -28.26 -3.64
CA ALA A 178 -8.85 -28.77 -4.54
C ALA A 178 -8.54 -28.47 -6.01
N PHE A 179 -8.01 -27.29 -6.30
CA PHE A 179 -7.55 -26.94 -7.63
C PHE A 179 -6.41 -27.84 -8.08
N MET A 180 -5.40 -28.07 -7.23
CA MET A 180 -4.28 -28.97 -7.55
C MET A 180 -4.77 -30.40 -7.79
N ALA A 181 -5.68 -30.90 -6.96
CA ALA A 181 -6.29 -32.20 -7.13
C ALA A 181 -7.06 -32.32 -8.45
N GLN A 182 -7.89 -31.30 -8.78
CA GLN A 182 -8.64 -31.26 -10.03
C GLN A 182 -7.70 -31.21 -11.25
N MET A 183 -6.66 -30.37 -11.20
CA MET A 183 -5.67 -30.26 -12.27
C MET A 183 -4.91 -31.57 -12.49
N ALA A 184 -4.65 -32.34 -11.43
CA ALA A 184 -3.99 -33.64 -11.54
C ALA A 184 -4.84 -34.71 -12.29
N THR A 185 -6.17 -34.61 -12.22
CA THR A 185 -7.09 -35.51 -12.91
C THR A 185 -7.30 -35.19 -14.38
N LEU A 186 -6.99 -33.96 -14.81
CA LEU A 186 -7.19 -33.54 -16.19
C LEU A 186 -6.15 -34.20 -17.11
N PRO A 187 -6.57 -34.70 -18.29
CA PRO A 187 -5.66 -35.14 -19.33
C PRO A 187 -4.76 -33.97 -19.80
N GLU A 188 -3.53 -34.30 -20.17
CA GLU A 188 -2.59 -33.33 -20.70
C GLU A 188 -3.14 -32.65 -21.97
N GLY A 189 -3.05 -31.33 -22.06
CA GLY A 189 -3.60 -30.55 -23.19
C GLY A 189 -5.10 -30.28 -23.15
N GLN A 190 -5.87 -30.92 -22.26
CA GLN A 190 -7.29 -30.65 -22.11
C GLN A 190 -7.51 -29.39 -21.26
N ARG A 191 -7.74 -28.26 -21.95
CA ARG A 191 -7.91 -26.95 -21.29
C ARG A 191 -9.35 -26.76 -20.81
N PRO A 192 -9.57 -26.49 -19.49
CA PRO A 192 -10.89 -26.15 -18.97
C PRO A 192 -11.43 -24.85 -19.57
N VAL A 193 -12.75 -24.73 -19.60
CA VAL A 193 -13.42 -23.47 -20.00
C VAL A 193 -13.07 -22.35 -19.04
N GLY A 194 -12.75 -21.17 -19.56
CA GLY A 194 -12.33 -19.99 -18.73
C GLY A 194 -10.84 -19.93 -18.41
N VAL A 195 -10.06 -21.00 -18.68
CA VAL A 195 -8.59 -20.95 -18.61
C VAL A 195 -8.06 -20.38 -19.94
N PRO A 196 -7.18 -19.37 -19.93
CA PRO A 196 -6.62 -18.79 -21.14
C PRO A 196 -5.69 -19.78 -21.87
N HIS A 197 -5.48 -19.59 -23.16
CA HIS A 197 -4.53 -20.39 -23.95
C HIS A 197 -3.09 -20.17 -23.52
N ARG A 198 -2.78 -18.94 -23.11
CA ARG A 198 -1.44 -18.50 -22.72
C ARG A 198 -1.50 -17.60 -21.52
N ILE A 199 -0.57 -17.77 -20.60
CA ILE A 199 -0.31 -16.92 -19.46
C ILE A 199 1.13 -16.43 -19.54
N LEU A 200 1.32 -15.10 -19.53
CA LEU A 200 2.65 -14.51 -19.42
C LEU A 200 2.80 -13.90 -18.03
N VAL A 201 3.84 -14.34 -17.33
CA VAL A 201 4.26 -13.73 -16.05
C VAL A 201 5.43 -12.80 -16.36
N PHE A 202 5.24 -11.50 -16.15
CA PHE A 202 6.19 -10.46 -16.56
C PHE A 202 6.59 -9.58 -15.38
N GLY A 203 7.90 -9.36 -15.21
CA GLY A 203 8.46 -8.41 -14.25
C GLY A 203 8.16 -8.76 -12.78
N VAL A 204 7.96 -10.03 -12.48
CA VAL A 204 7.72 -10.50 -11.10
C VAL A 204 9.02 -10.98 -10.50
N THR A 205 9.41 -10.37 -9.38
CA THR A 205 10.68 -10.65 -8.69
C THR A 205 10.56 -11.73 -7.60
N SER A 206 9.35 -12.04 -7.16
CA SER A 206 9.06 -13.13 -6.22
C SER A 206 7.60 -13.56 -6.33
N LEU A 207 7.32 -14.84 -6.11
CA LEU A 207 5.98 -15.40 -6.05
C LEU A 207 5.87 -16.35 -4.84
N PRO A 208 4.69 -16.41 -4.19
CA PRO A 208 4.42 -17.46 -3.22
C PRO A 208 4.52 -18.86 -3.84
N MET A 209 4.97 -19.85 -3.06
CA MET A 209 5.08 -21.25 -3.49
C MET A 209 3.79 -21.77 -4.13
N GLN A 210 2.62 -21.51 -3.51
CA GLN A 210 1.32 -21.93 -4.04
C GLN A 210 1.04 -21.33 -5.43
N THR A 211 1.46 -20.09 -5.68
CA THR A 211 1.32 -19.45 -6.99
C THR A 211 2.14 -20.18 -8.05
N VAL A 212 3.38 -20.53 -7.72
CA VAL A 212 4.25 -21.28 -8.65
C VAL A 212 3.73 -22.69 -8.89
N GLN A 213 3.26 -23.38 -7.84
CA GLN A 213 2.61 -24.67 -7.96
C GLN A 213 1.39 -24.62 -8.91
N ALA A 214 0.53 -23.63 -8.73
CA ALA A 214 -0.64 -23.45 -9.59
C ALA A 214 -0.26 -23.15 -11.06
N LEU A 215 0.76 -22.31 -11.29
CA LEU A 215 1.28 -22.03 -12.62
C LEU A 215 1.89 -23.28 -13.26
N ALA A 216 2.64 -24.06 -12.52
CA ALA A 216 3.19 -25.34 -12.98
C ALA A 216 2.09 -26.35 -13.36
N ALA A 217 1.05 -26.46 -12.52
CA ALA A 217 -0.11 -27.31 -12.83
C ALA A 217 -0.85 -26.82 -14.09
N LEU A 218 -1.01 -25.51 -14.26
CA LEU A 218 -1.59 -24.91 -15.47
C LEU A 218 -0.75 -25.15 -16.72
N GLY A 219 0.57 -25.25 -16.58
CA GLY A 219 1.49 -25.59 -17.68
C GLY A 219 1.19 -26.92 -18.39
N ARG A 220 0.39 -27.81 -17.77
CA ARG A 220 -0.07 -29.05 -18.40
C ARG A 220 -1.19 -28.85 -19.43
N VAL A 221 -1.97 -27.76 -19.28
CA VAL A 221 -3.19 -27.52 -20.08
C VAL A 221 -3.17 -26.22 -20.87
N CYS A 222 -2.28 -25.29 -20.54
CA CYS A 222 -2.07 -24.03 -21.27
C CYS A 222 -0.58 -23.67 -21.31
N GLN A 223 -0.20 -22.76 -22.21
CA GLN A 223 1.18 -22.29 -22.26
C GLN A 223 1.43 -21.26 -21.17
N VAL A 224 2.34 -21.54 -20.24
CA VAL A 224 2.80 -20.61 -19.20
C VAL A 224 4.22 -20.15 -19.55
N LEU A 225 4.41 -18.86 -19.78
CA LEU A 225 5.70 -18.24 -20.06
C LEU A 225 6.07 -17.32 -18.91
N MET A 226 7.20 -17.57 -18.28
CA MET A 226 7.71 -16.75 -17.19
C MET A 226 8.91 -15.95 -17.70
N LEU A 227 8.78 -14.62 -17.74
CA LEU A 227 9.82 -13.68 -18.12
C LEU A 227 10.49 -13.18 -16.84
N VAL A 228 11.58 -13.83 -16.47
CA VAL A 228 12.30 -13.56 -15.22
C VAL A 228 13.54 -12.72 -15.53
N GLN A 229 13.67 -11.58 -14.85
CA GLN A 229 14.86 -10.76 -14.96
C GLN A 229 16.05 -11.47 -14.30
N ASN A 230 17.12 -11.64 -15.06
CA ASN A 230 18.33 -12.28 -14.58
C ASN A 230 19.56 -11.45 -14.97
N PRO A 231 20.37 -10.94 -14.02
CA PRO A 231 21.54 -10.12 -14.30
C PRO A 231 22.78 -10.92 -14.70
N CYS A 232 22.75 -12.26 -14.59
CA CYS A 232 23.90 -13.13 -14.81
C CYS A 232 23.57 -14.25 -15.78
N GLN A 233 24.45 -14.51 -16.76
CA GLN A 233 24.28 -15.61 -17.72
C GLN A 233 24.57 -16.99 -17.13
N HIS A 234 25.27 -17.04 -16.00
CA HIS A 234 25.56 -18.27 -15.27
C HIS A 234 24.53 -18.52 -14.17
N TYR A 235 24.39 -19.77 -13.74
CA TYR A 235 23.59 -20.07 -12.57
C TYR A 235 24.28 -19.55 -11.31
N TRP A 236 23.60 -18.69 -10.57
CA TRP A 236 24.12 -18.05 -9.37
C TRP A 236 23.27 -18.32 -8.10
N GLY A 237 22.37 -19.31 -8.18
CA GLY A 237 21.53 -19.71 -7.05
C GLY A 237 22.33 -20.17 -5.81
N HIS A 238 23.60 -20.53 -5.97
CA HIS A 238 24.49 -20.93 -4.87
C HIS A 238 25.30 -19.79 -4.27
N VAL A 239 25.28 -18.62 -4.90
CA VAL A 239 26.04 -17.46 -4.43
C VAL A 239 25.45 -16.92 -3.14
N VAL A 240 26.21 -16.87 -2.05
CA VAL A 240 25.78 -16.39 -0.74
C VAL A 240 26.75 -15.36 -0.19
N GLU A 241 26.25 -14.52 0.70
CA GLU A 241 27.09 -13.55 1.41
C GLU A 241 28.03 -14.29 2.39
N SER A 242 29.28 -13.84 2.49
CA SER A 242 30.38 -14.48 3.23
C SER A 242 30.12 -14.79 4.72
N ARG A 243 29.02 -14.30 5.29
CA ARG A 243 28.64 -14.51 6.69
C ARG A 243 27.60 -15.61 6.91
N VAL A 244 27.04 -16.16 5.84
CA VAL A 244 25.96 -17.14 5.93
C VAL A 244 26.49 -18.50 5.49
N PRO A 245 26.51 -19.53 6.36
CA PRO A 245 26.87 -20.88 5.95
C PRO A 245 25.87 -21.41 4.93
N LEU A 246 26.38 -22.04 3.87
CA LEU A 246 25.57 -22.68 2.84
C LEU A 246 24.77 -23.82 3.45
N ALA A 247 23.44 -23.68 3.43
CA ALA A 247 22.55 -24.79 3.72
C ALA A 247 22.55 -25.78 2.54
N LYS A 248 21.99 -26.97 2.72
CA LYS A 248 21.84 -27.95 1.63
C LYS A 248 21.16 -27.30 0.42
N LEU A 249 21.82 -27.38 -0.74
CA LEU A 249 21.37 -26.76 -1.97
C LEU A 249 20.77 -27.83 -2.90
N ALA A 250 19.75 -27.44 -3.66
CA ALA A 250 19.17 -28.29 -4.69
C ALA A 250 20.16 -28.53 -5.84
N LYS A 251 20.01 -29.65 -6.56
CA LYS A 251 20.86 -29.93 -7.73
C LYS A 251 20.67 -28.86 -8.80
N PRO A 252 21.75 -28.20 -9.23
CA PRO A 252 21.65 -27.15 -10.24
C PRO A 252 21.38 -27.75 -11.62
N ARG A 253 20.50 -27.10 -12.37
CA ARG A 253 20.09 -27.52 -13.72
C ARG A 253 20.60 -26.58 -14.82
N GLN A 254 21.23 -25.49 -14.46
CA GLN A 254 21.79 -24.52 -15.41
C GLN A 254 23.31 -24.67 -15.57
N ALA A 255 23.86 -24.05 -16.61
CA ALA A 255 25.30 -24.06 -16.83
C ALA A 255 26.01 -23.28 -15.71
N HIS A 256 27.03 -23.93 -15.12
CA HIS A 256 27.91 -23.31 -14.13
C HIS A 256 29.14 -22.68 -14.78
N LYS A 257 29.66 -21.63 -14.20
CA LYS A 257 30.95 -21.08 -14.58
C LYS A 257 32.05 -22.09 -14.22
N ALA A 258 32.92 -22.38 -15.15
CA ALA A 258 34.08 -23.26 -14.90
C ALA A 258 34.94 -22.73 -13.74
N GLY A 259 35.30 -23.62 -12.81
CA GLY A 259 36.14 -23.28 -11.65
C GLY A 259 35.34 -22.90 -10.39
N LEU A 260 34.02 -22.73 -10.45
CA LEU A 260 33.22 -22.57 -9.26
C LEU A 260 32.76 -23.95 -8.73
N PRO A 261 32.76 -24.17 -7.40
CA PRO A 261 32.33 -25.43 -6.82
C PRO A 261 30.84 -25.66 -7.02
N VAL A 262 30.49 -26.91 -7.28
CA VAL A 262 29.09 -27.37 -7.41
C VAL A 262 28.78 -28.26 -6.20
N PRO A 263 27.63 -28.08 -5.52
CA PRO A 263 27.25 -28.92 -4.41
C PRO A 263 27.24 -30.40 -4.77
N GLN A 264 27.65 -31.24 -3.83
CA GLN A 264 27.54 -32.70 -3.96
C GLN A 264 26.08 -33.15 -3.99
N ASP A 265 25.85 -34.43 -4.29
CA ASP A 265 24.51 -35.01 -4.38
C ASP A 265 23.66 -34.84 -3.10
N ASP A 266 24.29 -34.69 -1.94
CA ASP A 266 23.63 -34.39 -0.65
C ASP A 266 23.40 -32.90 -0.42
N GLY A 267 23.80 -32.03 -1.36
CA GLY A 267 23.70 -30.58 -1.27
C GLY A 267 24.72 -29.92 -0.36
N SER A 268 25.77 -30.64 0.05
CA SER A 268 26.85 -30.14 0.89
C SER A 268 28.04 -29.64 0.08
N LEU A 269 28.78 -28.66 0.64
CA LEU A 269 30.06 -28.18 0.15
C LEU A 269 31.07 -28.27 1.28
N SER A 270 32.32 -28.59 0.96
CA SER A 270 33.43 -28.50 1.92
C SER A 270 33.65 -27.03 2.34
N GLU A 271 34.28 -26.80 3.51
CA GLU A 271 34.64 -25.45 3.98
C GLU A 271 35.48 -24.68 2.97
N ALA A 272 36.40 -25.35 2.28
CA ALA A 272 37.22 -24.74 1.25
C ALA A 272 36.42 -24.32 0.02
N GLU A 273 35.45 -25.14 -0.41
CA GLU A 273 34.58 -24.82 -1.52
C GLU A 273 33.59 -23.72 -1.15
N GLN A 274 33.09 -23.68 0.12
CA GLN A 274 32.32 -22.57 0.64
C GLN A 274 33.11 -21.26 0.61
N TYR A 275 34.34 -21.30 1.06
CA TYR A 275 35.25 -20.13 1.00
C TYR A 275 35.44 -19.65 -0.43
N THR A 276 35.62 -20.54 -1.39
CA THR A 276 35.77 -20.21 -2.80
C THR A 276 34.50 -19.51 -3.35
N LEU A 277 33.32 -20.00 -3.04
CA LEU A 277 32.08 -19.35 -3.43
C LEU A 277 31.91 -17.94 -2.86
N HIS A 278 32.42 -17.70 -1.65
CA HIS A 278 32.39 -16.39 -1.03
C HIS A 278 33.39 -15.39 -1.58
N THR A 279 34.59 -15.88 -1.99
CA THR A 279 35.71 -15.03 -2.44
C THR A 279 35.74 -14.83 -3.94
N ASP A 280 35.31 -15.83 -4.71
CA ASP A 280 35.44 -15.87 -6.16
C ASP A 280 34.14 -15.55 -6.91
N THR A 281 33.13 -15.03 -6.22
CA THR A 281 31.89 -14.58 -6.82
C THR A 281 31.76 -13.07 -6.75
N HIS A 282 30.83 -12.52 -7.55
CA HIS A 282 30.59 -11.08 -7.57
C HIS A 282 29.94 -10.60 -6.27
N PRO A 283 30.57 -9.69 -5.48
CA PRO A 283 30.10 -9.34 -4.13
C PRO A 283 28.76 -8.60 -4.11
N LEU A 284 28.44 -7.79 -5.12
CA LEU A 284 27.14 -7.12 -5.21
C LEU A 284 26.01 -8.11 -5.44
N LEU A 285 26.24 -9.14 -6.25
CA LEU A 285 25.24 -10.19 -6.48
C LEU A 285 25.03 -11.02 -5.21
N ALA A 286 26.10 -11.31 -4.47
CA ALA A 286 26.02 -12.02 -3.20
C ALA A 286 25.22 -11.23 -2.14
N ALA A 287 25.48 -9.92 -2.00
CA ALA A 287 24.88 -9.07 -0.97
C ALA A 287 23.46 -8.61 -1.33
N TRP A 288 23.24 -8.16 -2.57
CA TRP A 288 21.96 -7.57 -3.00
C TRP A 288 21.05 -8.54 -3.74
N GLY A 289 21.61 -9.63 -4.28
CA GLY A 289 20.89 -10.61 -5.08
C GLY A 289 20.02 -11.61 -4.29
N LYS A 290 19.92 -11.51 -2.96
CA LYS A 290 19.26 -12.51 -2.12
C LYS A 290 17.86 -12.89 -2.59
N HIS A 291 16.99 -11.92 -2.86
CA HIS A 291 15.63 -12.19 -3.32
C HIS A 291 15.59 -12.87 -4.69
N GLY A 292 16.40 -12.41 -5.63
CA GLY A 292 16.51 -13.02 -6.96
C GLY A 292 17.05 -14.44 -6.88
N ARG A 293 18.05 -14.69 -6.04
CA ARG A 293 18.58 -16.02 -5.78
C ARG A 293 17.53 -16.97 -5.22
N ASP A 294 16.82 -16.54 -4.16
CA ASP A 294 15.80 -17.37 -3.52
C ASP A 294 14.63 -17.65 -4.50
N TYR A 295 14.34 -16.70 -5.39
CA TYR A 295 13.36 -16.89 -6.46
C TYR A 295 13.85 -17.88 -7.54
N LEU A 296 15.11 -17.80 -7.95
CA LEU A 296 15.71 -18.77 -8.87
C LEU A 296 15.66 -20.19 -8.29
N HIS A 297 15.97 -20.35 -7.00
CA HIS A 297 15.84 -21.64 -6.33
C HIS A 297 14.42 -22.18 -6.32
N LEU A 298 13.43 -21.29 -6.07
CA LEU A 298 12.03 -21.67 -6.12
C LEU A 298 11.64 -22.17 -7.52
N LEU A 299 12.04 -21.47 -8.56
CA LEU A 299 11.71 -21.82 -9.95
C LEU A 299 12.44 -23.10 -10.40
N ASP A 300 13.68 -23.29 -9.99
CA ASP A 300 14.48 -24.48 -10.32
C ASP A 300 13.82 -25.78 -9.86
N GLY A 301 13.10 -25.75 -8.73
CA GLY A 301 12.31 -26.89 -8.24
C GLY A 301 11.16 -27.31 -9.16
N PHE A 302 10.73 -26.44 -10.08
CA PHE A 302 9.64 -26.70 -11.05
C PHE A 302 10.15 -26.77 -12.49
N ASP A 303 11.46 -26.63 -12.72
CA ASP A 303 12.05 -26.66 -14.06
C ASP A 303 12.16 -28.11 -14.56
N ASP A 304 11.67 -28.34 -15.78
CA ASP A 304 11.81 -29.58 -16.53
C ASP A 304 12.60 -29.30 -17.81
N VAL A 305 13.92 -29.38 -17.67
CA VAL A 305 14.88 -29.03 -18.73
C VAL A 305 14.68 -29.86 -19.99
N ASP A 306 14.38 -31.16 -19.85
CA ASP A 306 14.24 -32.06 -20.98
C ASP A 306 12.97 -31.77 -21.76
N ARG A 307 11.91 -31.38 -21.06
CA ARG A 307 10.63 -31.00 -21.65
C ARG A 307 10.73 -29.68 -22.42
N TYR A 308 11.27 -28.62 -21.84
CA TYR A 308 11.30 -27.34 -22.54
C TYR A 308 12.31 -27.32 -23.69
N LYS A 309 13.45 -28.01 -23.58
CA LYS A 309 14.42 -28.14 -24.68
C LYS A 309 13.84 -28.82 -25.91
N SER A 310 12.86 -29.72 -25.73
CA SER A 310 12.17 -30.35 -26.85
C SER A 310 11.15 -29.43 -27.54
N GLN A 311 10.65 -28.43 -26.84
CA GLN A 311 9.56 -27.54 -27.30
C GLN A 311 10.05 -26.18 -27.78
N PHE A 312 11.16 -25.67 -27.24
CA PHE A 312 11.67 -24.34 -27.50
C PHE A 312 13.14 -24.38 -27.89
N SER A 313 13.49 -23.64 -28.94
CA SER A 313 14.89 -23.35 -29.22
C SER A 313 15.48 -22.46 -28.13
N ARG A 314 16.76 -22.68 -27.80
CA ARG A 314 17.47 -21.80 -26.87
C ARG A 314 17.52 -20.39 -27.46
N VAL A 315 16.97 -19.42 -26.72
CA VAL A 315 17.10 -17.99 -27.03
C VAL A 315 18.03 -17.40 -25.97
N ASP A 316 19.20 -16.99 -26.41
CA ASP A 316 20.17 -16.30 -25.57
C ASP A 316 20.09 -14.80 -25.92
N VAL A 317 19.57 -14.01 -24.97
CA VAL A 317 19.37 -12.56 -25.14
C VAL A 317 20.31 -11.75 -24.23
N PHE A 318 21.27 -12.41 -23.59
CA PHE A 318 22.28 -11.69 -22.82
C PHE A 318 23.19 -10.90 -23.75
N VAL A 319 23.38 -9.63 -23.44
CA VAL A 319 24.27 -8.72 -24.13
C VAL A 319 25.34 -8.25 -23.15
N ASP A 320 26.60 -8.38 -23.49
CA ASP A 320 27.72 -7.83 -22.69
C ASP A 320 27.89 -6.33 -23.01
N PRO A 321 27.65 -5.42 -22.06
CA PRO A 321 27.77 -3.99 -22.30
C PRO A 321 29.20 -3.55 -22.62
N ALA A 322 30.22 -4.20 -22.02
CA ALA A 322 31.62 -3.88 -22.27
C ALA A 322 32.05 -4.33 -23.67
N GLU A 323 31.62 -5.52 -24.11
CA GLU A 323 31.89 -5.98 -25.49
C GLU A 323 31.16 -5.11 -26.52
N SER A 324 29.92 -4.70 -26.21
CA SER A 324 29.15 -3.79 -27.07
C SER A 324 29.87 -2.45 -27.25
N ALA A 325 30.33 -1.83 -26.16
CA ALA A 325 31.10 -0.59 -26.22
C ALA A 325 32.39 -0.75 -27.02
N ALA A 326 33.11 -1.85 -26.82
CA ALA A 326 34.36 -2.15 -27.58
C ALA A 326 34.07 -2.35 -29.08
N SER A 327 32.97 -2.99 -29.43
CA SER A 327 32.54 -3.17 -30.83
C SER A 327 32.19 -1.86 -31.53
N GLU A 328 31.71 -0.87 -30.76
CA GLU A 328 31.44 0.51 -31.21
C GLU A 328 32.73 1.37 -31.27
N GLY A 329 33.89 0.82 -30.93
CA GLY A 329 35.16 1.54 -30.87
C GLY A 329 35.29 2.47 -29.67
N ARG A 330 34.46 2.32 -28.64
CA ARG A 330 34.49 3.06 -27.37
C ARG A 330 35.24 2.26 -26.29
N THR A 331 35.87 2.96 -25.38
CA THR A 331 36.34 2.34 -24.14
C THR A 331 35.11 2.16 -23.20
N PRO A 332 34.87 0.96 -22.67
CA PRO A 332 33.81 0.74 -21.71
C PRO A 332 33.95 1.64 -20.50
N ASN A 333 32.83 2.21 -20.04
CA ASN A 333 32.78 3.02 -18.85
C ASN A 333 32.63 2.16 -17.58
N MET A 334 32.65 2.77 -16.40
CA MET A 334 32.59 2.08 -15.11
C MET A 334 31.30 1.24 -14.96
N LEU A 335 30.14 1.75 -15.41
CA LEU A 335 28.87 1.04 -15.35
C LEU A 335 28.89 -0.19 -16.27
N GLU A 336 29.36 -0.05 -17.51
CA GLU A 336 29.48 -1.14 -18.47
C GLU A 336 30.41 -2.25 -17.96
N HIS A 337 31.52 -1.89 -17.34
CA HIS A 337 32.43 -2.86 -16.69
C HIS A 337 31.74 -3.57 -15.50
N LEU A 338 30.98 -2.83 -14.67
CA LEU A 338 30.26 -3.40 -13.55
C LEU A 338 29.20 -4.38 -14.01
N GLN A 339 28.42 -4.01 -15.03
CA GLN A 339 27.39 -4.87 -15.61
C GLN A 339 27.99 -6.12 -16.27
N SER A 340 29.10 -5.99 -16.99
CA SER A 340 29.82 -7.10 -17.58
C SER A 340 30.35 -8.07 -16.51
N SER A 341 30.95 -7.56 -15.43
CA SER A 341 31.44 -8.39 -14.33
C SER A 341 30.29 -9.14 -13.60
N LEU A 342 29.12 -8.53 -13.48
CA LEU A 342 27.91 -9.20 -12.98
C LEU A 342 27.42 -10.30 -13.93
N LEU A 343 27.36 -9.99 -15.22
CA LEU A 343 26.95 -10.93 -16.27
C LEU A 343 27.79 -12.19 -16.27
N HIS A 344 29.12 -12.03 -16.15
CA HIS A 344 30.10 -13.13 -16.19
C HIS A 344 30.40 -13.72 -14.82
N LEU A 345 29.74 -13.29 -13.76
CA LEU A 345 29.96 -13.73 -12.38
C LEU A 345 31.43 -13.61 -11.97
N GLU A 346 32.02 -12.46 -12.22
CA GLU A 346 33.43 -12.24 -11.95
C GLU A 346 33.67 -11.72 -10.54
N PRO A 347 34.71 -12.24 -9.83
CA PRO A 347 35.11 -11.69 -8.55
C PRO A 347 35.68 -10.29 -8.73
N LEU A 348 35.82 -9.55 -7.63
CA LEU A 348 36.51 -8.26 -7.68
C LEU A 348 37.94 -8.44 -8.21
N PRO A 349 38.34 -7.60 -9.16
CA PRO A 349 39.69 -7.67 -9.68
C PRO A 349 40.73 -7.36 -8.58
N LYS A 350 41.82 -8.14 -8.51
CA LYS A 350 42.91 -7.90 -7.55
C LYS A 350 43.56 -6.53 -7.76
N ASN A 351 43.63 -6.10 -9.01
CA ASN A 351 44.09 -4.77 -9.40
C ASN A 351 42.90 -4.00 -9.98
N PRO A 352 42.43 -2.95 -9.31
CA PRO A 352 41.30 -2.16 -9.81
C PRO A 352 41.67 -1.46 -11.12
N THR A 353 40.77 -1.49 -12.08
CA THR A 353 40.88 -0.72 -13.32
C THR A 353 40.72 0.76 -13.02
N PRO A 354 41.60 1.65 -13.45
CA PRO A 354 41.43 3.07 -13.26
C PRO A 354 40.20 3.57 -13.99
N VAL A 355 39.36 4.34 -13.30
CA VAL A 355 38.21 5.01 -13.90
C VAL A 355 38.73 6.24 -14.67
N GLN A 356 38.23 6.45 -15.89
CA GLN A 356 38.57 7.65 -16.65
C GLN A 356 38.06 8.91 -15.94
N PRO A 357 38.84 10.02 -15.94
CA PRO A 357 38.47 11.24 -15.22
C PRO A 357 37.13 11.86 -15.66
N ASP A 358 36.74 11.62 -16.91
CA ASP A 358 35.50 12.11 -17.53
C ASP A 358 34.33 11.10 -17.46
N ASP A 359 34.57 9.93 -16.87
CA ASP A 359 33.52 8.92 -16.70
C ASP A 359 32.49 9.38 -15.70
N THR A 360 31.27 9.50 -16.19
CA THR A 360 30.12 9.97 -15.42
C THR A 360 29.02 8.91 -15.30
N SER A 361 29.32 7.68 -15.69
CA SER A 361 28.35 6.58 -15.75
C SER A 361 27.83 6.14 -14.36
N VAL A 362 28.68 6.28 -13.31
CA VAL A 362 28.28 6.06 -11.90
C VAL A 362 28.74 7.24 -11.07
N ARG A 363 27.81 7.87 -10.36
CA ARG A 363 28.10 9.02 -9.50
C ARG A 363 27.50 8.85 -8.11
N PHE A 364 28.25 9.25 -7.11
CA PHE A 364 27.82 9.34 -5.73
C PHE A 364 27.71 10.81 -5.34
N VAL A 365 26.54 11.21 -4.83
CA VAL A 365 26.28 12.56 -4.36
C VAL A 365 25.92 12.50 -2.89
N GLN A 366 26.67 13.22 -2.05
CA GLN A 366 26.38 13.33 -0.63
C GLN A 366 25.81 14.71 -0.33
N THR A 367 24.70 14.75 0.36
CA THR A 367 24.02 15.97 0.77
C THR A 367 23.77 15.98 2.28
N HIS A 368 23.48 17.14 2.84
CA HIS A 368 23.25 17.29 4.28
C HIS A 368 21.78 17.11 4.70
N SER A 369 20.83 17.03 3.76
CA SER A 369 19.41 16.87 4.04
C SER A 369 18.67 16.28 2.82
N ALA A 370 17.50 15.67 3.07
CA ALA A 370 16.62 15.15 2.01
C ALA A 370 16.16 16.25 1.05
N GLN A 371 15.83 17.45 1.58
CA GLN A 371 15.48 18.61 0.75
C GLN A 371 16.61 18.94 -0.24
N ARG A 372 17.86 19.05 0.25
CA ARG A 372 19.01 19.35 -0.59
C ARG A 372 19.32 18.25 -1.59
N GLU A 373 19.08 17.00 -1.23
CA GLU A 373 19.24 15.88 -2.14
C GLU A 373 18.31 15.99 -3.35
N ILE A 374 17.04 16.30 -3.13
CA ILE A 374 16.06 16.50 -4.20
C ILE A 374 16.36 17.77 -5.02
N GLU A 375 16.83 18.85 -4.42
CA GLU A 375 17.26 20.05 -5.15
C GLU A 375 18.44 19.75 -6.10
N VAL A 376 19.46 19.04 -5.60
CA VAL A 376 20.61 18.67 -6.41
C VAL A 376 20.22 17.71 -7.54
N LEU A 377 19.27 16.78 -7.26
CA LEU A 377 18.72 15.90 -8.29
C LEU A 377 18.03 16.73 -9.39
N HIS A 378 17.16 17.65 -9.02
CA HIS A 378 16.45 18.51 -9.97
C HIS A 378 17.40 19.30 -10.86
N ASP A 379 18.42 19.95 -10.28
CA ASP A 379 19.43 20.71 -11.01
C ASP A 379 20.21 19.79 -11.99
N ARG A 380 20.54 18.56 -11.58
CA ARG A 380 21.23 17.59 -12.43
C ARG A 380 20.37 17.12 -13.60
N LEU A 381 19.09 16.86 -13.34
CA LEU A 381 18.16 16.45 -14.40
C LEU A 381 18.00 17.54 -15.45
N LEU A 382 17.87 18.79 -15.03
CA LEU A 382 17.84 19.93 -15.96
C LEU A 382 19.10 20.01 -16.82
N ALA A 383 20.28 19.86 -16.20
CA ALA A 383 21.54 19.88 -16.92
C ALA A 383 21.68 18.72 -17.91
N TRP A 384 21.18 17.52 -17.60
CA TRP A 384 21.23 16.39 -18.52
C TRP A 384 20.27 16.56 -19.70
N LEU A 385 19.06 17.01 -19.45
CA LEU A 385 18.07 17.27 -20.49
C LEU A 385 18.46 18.43 -21.42
N ASP A 386 19.21 19.41 -20.91
CA ASP A 386 19.79 20.49 -21.71
C ASP A 386 20.98 20.02 -22.56
N ALA A 387 21.80 19.14 -22.02
CA ALA A 387 22.99 18.60 -22.69
C ALA A 387 22.67 17.57 -23.79
N ASP A 388 21.58 16.81 -23.64
CA ASP A 388 21.17 15.73 -24.55
C ASP A 388 19.72 15.89 -24.98
N ALA A 389 19.51 16.39 -26.18
CA ALA A 389 18.16 16.56 -26.77
C ALA A 389 17.42 15.24 -27.06
N SER A 390 18.09 14.10 -27.06
CA SER A 390 17.46 12.79 -27.24
C SER A 390 16.85 12.25 -25.96
N LEU A 391 17.35 12.70 -24.81
CA LEU A 391 16.87 12.30 -23.48
C LEU A 391 15.49 12.92 -23.17
N LYS A 392 14.57 12.10 -22.72
CA LYS A 392 13.23 12.54 -22.31
C LYS A 392 13.00 12.29 -20.82
N PRO A 393 12.17 13.07 -20.15
CA PRO A 393 11.81 12.81 -18.75
C PRO A 393 11.31 11.39 -18.49
N ALA A 394 10.62 10.79 -19.46
CA ALA A 394 10.13 9.40 -19.39
C ALA A 394 11.25 8.33 -19.37
N ASP A 395 12.47 8.68 -19.78
CA ASP A 395 13.63 7.78 -19.78
C ASP A 395 14.34 7.76 -18.41
N ILE A 396 13.88 8.61 -17.47
CA ILE A 396 14.51 8.79 -16.16
C ILE A 396 13.62 8.17 -15.08
N MET A 397 14.21 7.28 -14.29
CA MET A 397 13.55 6.67 -13.14
C MET A 397 14.27 7.04 -11.84
N VAL A 398 13.54 7.51 -10.85
CA VAL A 398 14.06 7.81 -9.52
C VAL A 398 13.48 6.79 -8.53
N MET A 399 14.36 6.06 -7.84
CA MET A 399 13.97 5.09 -6.82
C MET A 399 14.26 5.64 -5.44
N VAL A 400 13.28 5.59 -4.55
CA VAL A 400 13.32 6.14 -3.20
C VAL A 400 13.01 5.03 -2.19
N PRO A 401 13.86 4.76 -1.19
CA PRO A 401 13.62 3.69 -0.22
C PRO A 401 12.48 3.99 0.77
N ASP A 402 12.24 5.27 1.06
CA ASP A 402 11.19 5.72 1.97
C ASP A 402 10.44 6.91 1.37
N MET A 403 9.34 6.61 0.68
CA MET A 403 8.53 7.62 0.02
C MET A 403 7.87 8.57 1.01
N ALA A 404 7.50 8.12 2.20
CA ALA A 404 6.83 8.98 3.18
C ALA A 404 7.71 10.15 3.61
N ASN A 405 9.01 9.92 3.76
CA ASN A 405 9.98 10.97 4.10
C ASN A 405 10.33 11.88 2.92
N PHE A 406 10.36 11.34 1.69
CA PHE A 406 10.84 12.10 0.52
C PHE A 406 9.73 12.78 -0.28
N ALA A 407 8.49 12.27 -0.29
CA ALA A 407 7.40 12.84 -1.08
C ALA A 407 7.15 14.33 -0.83
N PRO A 408 7.15 14.85 0.41
CA PRO A 408 6.99 16.28 0.66
C PRO A 408 8.09 17.12 -0.01
N HIS A 409 9.33 16.64 0.02
CA HIS A 409 10.49 17.33 -0.60
C HIS A 409 10.42 17.28 -2.12
N ILE A 410 9.97 16.15 -2.68
CA ILE A 410 9.77 16.01 -4.13
C ILE A 410 8.72 17.03 -4.59
N HIS A 411 7.57 17.09 -3.94
CA HIS A 411 6.53 18.06 -4.28
C HIS A 411 6.97 19.51 -4.10
N ALA A 412 7.73 19.80 -3.04
CA ALA A 412 8.24 21.14 -2.79
C ALA A 412 9.24 21.62 -3.86
N VAL A 413 10.06 20.74 -4.42
CA VAL A 413 11.09 21.09 -5.41
C VAL A 413 10.55 21.01 -6.83
N PHE A 414 9.98 19.88 -7.23
CA PHE A 414 9.49 19.65 -8.60
C PHE A 414 8.16 20.37 -8.86
N GLY A 415 7.28 20.48 -7.86
CA GLY A 415 6.01 21.22 -7.97
C GLY A 415 6.14 22.74 -7.87
N ARG A 416 7.33 23.26 -7.59
CA ARG A 416 7.59 24.69 -7.42
C ARG A 416 7.39 25.51 -8.70
N PHE A 417 7.62 24.88 -9.85
CA PHE A 417 7.64 25.57 -11.13
C PHE A 417 6.34 25.36 -11.90
N ALA A 418 5.74 26.42 -12.41
CA ALA A 418 4.56 26.33 -13.25
C ALA A 418 4.88 25.67 -14.60
N HIS A 419 3.89 25.08 -15.26
CA HIS A 419 4.07 24.32 -16.51
C HIS A 419 4.75 25.09 -17.66
N HIS A 420 4.68 26.40 -17.66
CA HIS A 420 5.32 27.26 -18.66
C HIS A 420 6.75 27.70 -18.28
N ASP A 421 7.21 27.39 -17.06
CA ASP A 421 8.57 27.68 -16.63
C ASP A 421 9.54 26.67 -17.28
N PRO A 422 10.65 27.10 -17.89
CA PRO A 422 11.63 26.20 -18.51
C PRO A 422 12.29 25.23 -17.51
N ARG A 423 12.18 25.49 -16.22
CA ARG A 423 12.66 24.61 -15.14
C ARG A 423 11.62 23.56 -14.71
N HIS A 424 10.43 23.61 -15.27
CA HIS A 424 9.39 22.63 -14.96
C HIS A 424 9.75 21.26 -15.55
N LEU A 425 9.90 20.27 -14.70
CA LEU A 425 10.06 18.86 -15.09
C LEU A 425 8.78 18.11 -14.76
N PRO A 426 8.12 17.50 -15.76
CA PRO A 426 6.96 16.65 -15.47
C PRO A 426 7.41 15.40 -14.69
N TYR A 427 6.69 15.11 -13.61
CA TYR A 427 7.00 13.96 -12.77
C TYR A 427 5.72 13.28 -12.25
N THR A 428 5.83 12.01 -11.92
CA THR A 428 4.78 11.25 -11.23
C THR A 428 5.39 10.56 -10.03
N VAL A 429 4.72 10.63 -8.89
CA VAL A 429 5.12 9.93 -7.68
C VAL A 429 4.21 8.71 -7.52
N ALA A 430 4.79 7.52 -7.65
CA ALA A 430 4.10 6.28 -7.35
C ALA A 430 4.02 6.08 -5.83
N ASP A 431 3.03 5.30 -5.37
CA ASP A 431 2.87 4.91 -3.96
C ASP A 431 2.60 6.07 -2.97
N THR A 432 2.12 7.22 -3.46
CA THR A 432 1.54 8.23 -2.58
C THR A 432 0.22 7.72 -2.04
N THR A 433 0.12 7.63 -0.72
CA THR A 433 -1.17 7.37 -0.09
C THR A 433 -2.06 8.62 -0.27
N PRO A 434 -3.33 8.46 -0.63
CA PRO A 434 -4.28 9.59 -0.76
C PRO A 434 -4.43 10.43 0.52
N ARG A 435 -3.89 9.97 1.65
CA ARG A 435 -3.93 10.66 2.96
C ARG A 435 -3.25 12.04 2.99
N THR A 436 -2.43 12.38 2.00
CA THR A 436 -1.80 13.70 1.90
C THR A 436 -2.66 14.70 1.14
N ASP A 437 -3.73 14.26 0.49
CA ASP A 437 -4.64 15.14 -0.21
C ASP A 437 -5.49 15.95 0.78
N PRO A 438 -5.57 17.29 0.64
CA PRO A 438 -6.31 18.14 1.56
C PRO A 438 -7.79 17.77 1.69
N LEU A 439 -8.44 17.36 0.60
CA LEU A 439 -9.84 16.93 0.60
C LEU A 439 -10.02 15.64 1.43
N VAL A 440 -9.10 14.67 1.29
CA VAL A 440 -9.13 13.43 2.08
C VAL A 440 -8.85 13.70 3.55
N GLN A 441 -7.95 14.65 3.86
CA GLN A 441 -7.71 15.08 5.24
C GLN A 441 -8.93 15.77 5.85
N ALA A 442 -9.62 16.62 5.09
CA ALA A 442 -10.87 17.23 5.52
C ALA A 442 -11.96 16.18 5.78
N LEU A 443 -12.07 15.17 4.92
CA LEU A 443 -13.01 14.06 5.14
C LEU A 443 -12.64 13.25 6.40
N ASP A 444 -11.37 12.93 6.61
CA ASP A 444 -10.90 12.23 7.82
C ASP A 444 -11.22 13.05 9.08
N MET A 445 -11.02 14.37 9.03
CA MET A 445 -11.39 15.28 10.11
C MET A 445 -12.91 15.26 10.38
N LEU A 446 -13.74 15.29 9.33
CA LEU A 446 -15.20 15.21 9.47
C LEU A 446 -15.67 13.88 10.07
N LEU A 447 -15.03 12.76 9.71
CA LEU A 447 -15.30 11.45 10.30
C LEU A 447 -14.93 11.39 11.79
N GLN A 448 -13.95 12.18 12.22
CA GLN A 448 -13.56 12.30 13.62
C GLN A 448 -14.41 13.31 14.42
N LEU A 449 -15.35 13.99 13.79
CA LEU A 449 -16.19 15.03 14.39
C LEU A 449 -16.77 14.67 15.78
N PRO A 450 -17.23 13.44 16.07
CA PRO A 450 -17.69 13.07 17.41
C PRO A 450 -16.65 13.17 18.53
N GLN A 451 -15.34 13.19 18.16
CA GLN A 451 -14.22 13.24 19.08
C GLN A 451 -13.53 14.63 19.08
N LEU A 452 -13.86 15.49 18.12
CA LEU A 452 -13.29 16.82 18.01
C LEU A 452 -13.97 17.79 18.97
N ARG A 453 -13.20 18.76 19.42
CA ARG A 453 -13.72 19.89 20.20
C ARG A 453 -14.41 20.93 19.35
N VAL A 454 -14.26 20.88 18.04
CA VAL A 454 -14.72 21.86 17.07
C VAL A 454 -14.23 23.25 17.47
N THR A 455 -12.92 23.38 17.49
CA THR A 455 -12.23 24.66 17.75
C THR A 455 -12.26 25.55 16.51
N ARG A 456 -12.01 26.85 16.71
CA ARG A 456 -11.87 27.79 15.60
C ARG A 456 -10.72 27.40 14.64
N VAL A 457 -9.62 26.87 15.17
CA VAL A 457 -8.49 26.41 14.36
C VAL A 457 -8.87 25.19 13.50
N GLU A 458 -9.61 24.21 14.07
CA GLU A 458 -10.13 23.08 13.31
C GLU A 458 -11.08 23.51 12.20
N TRP A 459 -11.94 24.50 12.45
CA TRP A 459 -12.79 25.10 11.43
C TRP A 459 -11.98 25.76 10.32
N GLN A 460 -10.97 26.56 10.67
CA GLN A 460 -10.10 27.25 9.71
C GLN A 460 -9.40 26.22 8.80
N SER A 461 -8.82 25.15 9.37
CA SER A 461 -8.18 24.09 8.60
C SER A 461 -9.15 23.40 7.62
N LEU A 462 -10.41 23.22 7.99
CA LEU A 462 -11.43 22.67 7.09
C LEU A 462 -11.69 23.61 5.90
N PHE A 463 -11.75 24.92 6.14
CA PHE A 463 -12.01 25.93 5.12
C PHE A 463 -10.76 26.34 4.30
N GLU A 464 -9.57 25.82 4.62
CA GLU A 464 -8.41 25.86 3.72
C GLU A 464 -8.64 25.04 2.44
N VAL A 465 -9.55 24.04 2.49
CA VAL A 465 -9.88 23.18 1.35
C VAL A 465 -10.86 23.88 0.41
N ALA A 466 -10.47 24.07 -0.86
CA ALA A 466 -11.28 24.78 -1.85
C ALA A 466 -12.67 24.16 -2.05
N ALA A 467 -12.76 22.83 -2.13
CA ALA A 467 -14.03 22.12 -2.27
C ALA A 467 -15.01 22.35 -1.11
N VAL A 468 -14.50 22.66 0.09
CA VAL A 468 -15.33 23.05 1.24
C VAL A 468 -15.80 24.50 1.08
N ARG A 469 -14.93 25.43 0.75
CA ARG A 469 -15.30 26.82 0.49
C ARG A 469 -16.38 26.94 -0.58
N GLU A 470 -16.19 26.26 -1.70
CA GLU A 470 -17.15 26.21 -2.82
C GLU A 470 -18.53 25.67 -2.37
N ARG A 471 -18.54 24.72 -1.45
CA ARG A 471 -19.80 24.16 -0.93
C ARG A 471 -20.62 25.17 -0.16
N PHE A 472 -19.96 26.06 0.58
CA PHE A 472 -20.62 27.06 1.41
C PHE A 472 -20.65 28.46 0.77
N GLY A 473 -20.20 28.59 -0.48
CA GLY A 473 -20.22 29.84 -1.23
C GLY A 473 -19.31 30.92 -0.63
N LEU A 474 -18.16 30.50 -0.06
CA LEU A 474 -17.19 31.39 0.57
C LEU A 474 -15.89 31.44 -0.23
N GLU A 475 -15.36 32.63 -0.40
CA GLU A 475 -14.03 32.84 -0.95
C GLU A 475 -12.97 32.88 0.17
N GLU A 476 -11.70 32.87 -0.20
CA GLU A 476 -10.60 32.87 0.77
C GLU A 476 -10.61 34.13 1.66
N HIS A 477 -10.98 35.29 1.09
CA HIS A 477 -11.08 36.51 1.84
C HIS A 477 -12.27 36.54 2.83
N ASP A 478 -13.39 35.84 2.50
CA ASP A 478 -14.54 35.69 3.39
C ASP A 478 -14.17 34.86 4.62
N VAL A 479 -13.35 33.81 4.43
CA VAL A 479 -12.89 32.96 5.54
C VAL A 479 -11.99 33.78 6.48
N ALA A 480 -11.11 34.63 5.97
CA ALA A 480 -10.28 35.49 6.78
C ALA A 480 -11.11 36.54 7.57
N GLN A 481 -12.15 37.09 6.95
CA GLN A 481 -13.09 38.01 7.58
C GLN A 481 -13.90 37.28 8.69
N LEU A 482 -14.43 36.09 8.40
CA LEU A 482 -15.12 35.27 9.37
C LEU A 482 -14.25 34.89 10.56
N ASP A 483 -12.97 34.55 10.33
CA ASP A 483 -12.05 34.24 11.42
C ASP A 483 -11.88 35.43 12.39
N THR A 484 -11.80 36.64 11.85
CA THR A 484 -11.76 37.86 12.66
C THR A 484 -13.06 38.07 13.45
N TRP A 485 -14.21 37.97 12.80
CA TRP A 485 -15.51 38.13 13.46
C TRP A 485 -15.75 37.07 14.53
N LEU A 486 -15.39 35.82 14.28
CA LEU A 486 -15.52 34.72 15.23
C LEU A 486 -14.60 34.90 16.45
N ALA A 487 -13.38 35.42 16.22
CA ALA A 487 -12.47 35.79 17.30
C ALA A 487 -13.04 36.85 18.23
N ASP A 488 -13.60 37.93 17.63
CA ASP A 488 -14.19 39.10 18.33
C ASP A 488 -15.52 38.73 18.98
N ALA A 489 -16.32 37.89 18.32
CA ALA A 489 -17.53 37.32 18.92
C ALA A 489 -17.25 36.36 20.08
N GLY A 490 -16.00 35.98 20.28
CA GLY A 490 -15.54 35.16 21.41
C GLY A 490 -15.67 33.64 21.17
N VAL A 491 -15.82 33.16 19.95
CA VAL A 491 -15.84 31.73 19.64
C VAL A 491 -14.49 31.10 19.99
N ARG A 492 -14.51 30.01 20.74
CA ARG A 492 -13.29 29.25 21.10
C ARG A 492 -13.41 27.78 20.70
N TRP A 493 -14.41 27.07 21.21
CA TRP A 493 -14.62 25.65 20.95
C TRP A 493 -16.02 25.19 21.32
N GLY A 494 -16.45 24.05 20.78
CA GLY A 494 -17.71 23.40 21.11
C GLY A 494 -18.90 24.05 20.39
N LEU A 495 -19.73 23.23 19.75
CA LEU A 495 -20.91 23.73 19.03
C LEU A 495 -21.87 24.44 20.00
N ASP A 496 -22.19 23.79 21.10
CA ASP A 496 -23.07 24.27 22.18
C ASP A 496 -22.72 23.59 23.52
N ALA A 497 -23.53 23.83 24.54
CA ALA A 497 -23.39 23.22 25.85
C ALA A 497 -23.52 21.69 25.82
N HIS A 498 -24.42 21.15 25.00
CA HIS A 498 -24.62 19.69 24.88
C HIS A 498 -23.43 19.01 24.21
N HIS A 499 -22.83 19.66 23.20
CA HIS A 499 -21.61 19.17 22.57
C HIS A 499 -20.45 19.07 23.56
N ARG A 500 -20.36 19.99 24.53
CA ARG A 500 -19.27 20.06 25.52
C ARG A 500 -19.40 19.05 26.68
N LYS A 501 -20.53 18.38 26.83
CA LYS A 501 -20.77 17.42 27.90
C LYS A 501 -19.69 16.34 28.06
N PRO A 502 -19.17 15.70 27.00
CA PRO A 502 -18.11 14.71 27.11
C PRO A 502 -16.79 15.24 27.73
N TRP A 503 -16.59 16.56 27.71
CA TRP A 503 -15.40 17.22 28.28
C TRP A 503 -15.67 17.84 29.65
N GLY A 504 -16.74 17.41 30.35
CA GLY A 504 -17.00 17.76 31.73
C GLY A 504 -17.77 19.07 31.95
N ILE A 505 -18.33 19.68 30.91
CA ILE A 505 -19.21 20.86 31.03
C ILE A 505 -20.67 20.39 31.05
N ALA A 506 -21.33 20.57 32.20
CA ALA A 506 -22.72 20.23 32.31
C ALA A 506 -23.60 21.28 31.59
N PRO A 507 -24.56 20.88 30.71
CA PRO A 507 -25.40 21.81 29.96
C PRO A 507 -26.24 22.74 30.84
N GLU A 508 -26.52 22.33 32.09
CA GLU A 508 -27.32 23.05 33.07
C GLU A 508 -26.53 24.19 33.77
N MET A 509 -25.24 24.28 33.55
CA MET A 509 -24.43 25.39 34.10
C MET A 509 -24.83 26.70 33.45
N THR A 510 -24.88 27.78 34.23
CA THR A 510 -25.35 29.11 33.80
C THR A 510 -24.60 29.63 32.56
N ASP A 511 -23.30 29.34 32.45
CA ASP A 511 -22.44 29.83 31.35
C ASP A 511 -21.99 28.70 30.40
N ALA A 512 -22.73 27.58 30.33
CA ALA A 512 -22.32 26.41 29.56
C ALA A 512 -22.12 26.69 28.06
N ASN A 513 -22.87 27.64 27.49
CA ASN A 513 -22.75 28.09 26.10
C ASN A 513 -21.72 29.18 25.86
N GLN A 514 -21.18 29.80 26.90
CA GLN A 514 -20.21 30.89 26.71
C GLN A 514 -19.01 30.44 25.91
N ASN A 515 -18.62 31.25 24.92
CA ASN A 515 -17.52 30.98 23.99
C ASN A 515 -17.73 29.72 23.09
N SER A 516 -18.98 29.23 22.96
CA SER A 516 -19.33 28.20 21.96
C SER A 516 -19.56 28.82 20.57
N TRP A 517 -19.71 27.98 19.56
CA TRP A 517 -20.14 28.40 18.23
C TRP A 517 -21.53 29.04 18.26
N LEU A 518 -22.48 28.42 18.96
CA LEU A 518 -23.84 28.95 19.12
C LEU A 518 -23.80 30.35 19.73
N PHE A 519 -23.07 30.53 20.82
CA PHE A 519 -22.89 31.84 21.48
C PHE A 519 -22.34 32.91 20.54
N GLY A 520 -21.29 32.61 19.77
CA GLY A 520 -20.71 33.58 18.86
C GLY A 520 -21.61 33.91 17.66
N ILE A 521 -22.28 32.89 17.11
CA ILE A 521 -23.21 33.09 15.99
C ILE A 521 -24.44 33.91 16.40
N GLU A 522 -24.98 33.71 17.59
CA GLU A 522 -26.07 34.56 18.13
C GLU A 522 -25.62 36.04 18.18
N ARG A 523 -24.39 36.32 18.58
CA ARG A 523 -23.82 37.69 18.60
C ARG A 523 -23.64 38.27 17.19
N LEU A 524 -23.17 37.44 16.23
CA LEU A 524 -23.00 37.86 14.83
C LEU A 524 -24.35 38.16 14.17
N LEU A 525 -25.34 37.29 14.35
CA LEU A 525 -26.70 37.47 13.82
C LEU A 525 -27.37 38.71 14.41
N LEU A 526 -27.23 38.94 15.72
CA LEU A 526 -27.76 40.11 16.36
C LEU A 526 -27.08 41.39 15.84
N GLY A 527 -25.73 41.34 15.65
CA GLY A 527 -24.99 42.43 15.04
C GLY A 527 -25.46 42.75 13.62
N TYR A 528 -25.67 41.74 12.81
CA TYR A 528 -26.22 41.86 11.45
C TYR A 528 -27.65 42.46 11.47
N ALA A 529 -28.51 42.04 12.38
CA ALA A 529 -29.90 42.49 12.47
C ALA A 529 -30.02 43.95 12.99
N VAL A 530 -29.15 44.34 13.89
CA VAL A 530 -29.18 45.68 14.51
C VAL A 530 -28.42 46.71 13.67
N GLY A 531 -27.47 46.28 12.82
CA GLY A 531 -26.64 47.15 11.99
C GLY A 531 -25.51 47.85 12.76
N ALA A 532 -25.16 49.08 12.38
CA ALA A 532 -24.10 49.83 13.04
C ALA A 532 -24.43 50.11 14.50
N VAL A 533 -23.72 49.45 15.42
CA VAL A 533 -23.85 49.62 16.86
C VAL A 533 -22.65 50.42 17.35
N ASP A 534 -22.88 51.39 18.22
CA ASP A 534 -21.80 52.03 18.95
C ASP A 534 -21.00 51.01 19.77
N GLU A 535 -19.72 51.28 20.06
CA GLU A 535 -18.75 50.36 20.69
C GLU A 535 -19.26 49.67 21.96
N LEU A 536 -20.29 50.19 22.61
CA LEU A 536 -20.89 49.66 23.85
C LEU A 536 -22.29 49.06 23.69
N GLY A 537 -22.68 48.61 22.52
CA GLY A 537 -24.01 48.05 22.18
C GLY A 537 -24.86 47.61 23.35
N THR A 538 -26.16 47.85 23.29
CA THR A 538 -27.08 47.45 24.36
C THR A 538 -27.41 45.93 24.24
N PRO A 539 -27.29 45.14 25.33
CA PRO A 539 -27.66 43.73 25.30
C PRO A 539 -29.14 43.56 24.99
N TRP A 540 -29.44 42.61 24.08
CA TRP A 540 -30.81 42.16 23.84
C TRP A 540 -30.94 40.69 24.31
N GLN A 541 -31.84 40.43 25.23
CA GLN A 541 -32.02 39.10 25.84
C GLN A 541 -30.67 38.47 26.33
N ASN A 542 -29.85 39.27 27.01
CA ASN A 542 -28.53 38.93 27.52
C ASN A 542 -27.44 38.62 26.44
N THR A 543 -27.72 38.91 25.16
CA THR A 543 -26.77 38.78 24.07
C THR A 543 -26.28 40.15 23.64
N LEU A 544 -24.96 40.37 23.59
CA LEU A 544 -24.36 41.60 23.07
C LEU A 544 -24.13 41.44 21.56
N PRO A 545 -24.63 42.35 20.71
CA PRO A 545 -24.37 42.32 19.28
C PRO A 545 -22.88 42.44 18.98
N GLN A 546 -22.41 41.73 17.96
CA GLN A 546 -21.06 41.88 17.44
C GLN A 546 -21.04 43.07 16.46
N PRO A 547 -20.26 44.14 16.72
CA PRO A 547 -20.17 45.27 15.80
C PRO A 547 -19.43 44.89 14.51
N GLY A 548 -19.67 45.66 13.44
CA GLY A 548 -18.96 45.50 12.17
C GLY A 548 -19.45 44.39 11.24
N VAL A 549 -20.58 43.73 11.59
CA VAL A 549 -21.24 42.76 10.74
C VAL A 549 -22.47 43.39 10.11
N GLY A 550 -22.57 43.47 8.79
CA GLY A 550 -23.75 44.07 8.16
C GLY A 550 -23.63 44.27 6.64
N GLY A 551 -24.70 44.68 6.00
CA GLY A 551 -24.72 45.09 4.60
C GLY A 551 -24.56 43.93 3.60
N LEU A 552 -23.51 44.00 2.79
CA LEU A 552 -23.27 43.05 1.69
C LEU A 552 -22.77 41.65 2.15
N ASP A 553 -22.46 41.50 3.42
CA ASP A 553 -21.85 40.28 3.99
C ASP A 553 -22.86 39.20 4.38
N ALA A 554 -24.13 39.32 3.95
CA ALA A 554 -25.17 38.34 4.26
C ALA A 554 -24.82 36.92 3.80
N HIS A 555 -24.17 36.78 2.64
CA HIS A 555 -23.74 35.48 2.10
C HIS A 555 -22.68 34.83 2.99
N VAL A 556 -21.78 35.61 3.58
CA VAL A 556 -20.72 35.14 4.48
C VAL A 556 -21.32 34.54 5.76
N VAL A 557 -22.30 35.26 6.34
CA VAL A 557 -23.04 34.78 7.53
C VAL A 557 -23.87 33.53 7.20
N ASP A 558 -24.53 33.51 6.02
CA ASP A 558 -25.31 32.35 5.57
C ASP A 558 -24.43 31.11 5.37
N GLY A 559 -23.27 31.24 4.73
CA GLY A 559 -22.30 30.15 4.58
C GLY A 559 -21.87 29.54 5.91
N LEU A 560 -21.60 30.40 6.91
CA LEU A 560 -21.27 29.96 8.27
C LEU A 560 -22.44 29.22 8.95
N LEU A 561 -23.66 29.71 8.80
CA LEU A 561 -24.87 29.08 9.36
C LEU A 561 -25.14 27.72 8.71
N GLN A 562 -25.00 27.62 7.40
CA GLN A 562 -25.14 26.35 6.69
C GLN A 562 -24.09 25.33 7.17
N TRP A 563 -22.82 25.76 7.33
CA TRP A 563 -21.78 24.92 7.88
C TRP A 563 -22.12 24.43 9.30
N LEU A 564 -22.54 25.33 10.20
CA LEU A 564 -22.90 24.93 11.57
C LEU A 564 -24.05 23.92 11.57
N ARG A 565 -25.08 24.16 10.75
CA ARG A 565 -26.22 23.25 10.61
C ARG A 565 -25.78 21.88 10.12
N HIS A 566 -24.96 21.80 9.07
CA HIS A 566 -24.45 20.54 8.54
C HIS A 566 -23.54 19.84 9.54
N THR A 567 -22.69 20.55 10.26
CA THR A 567 -21.83 20.01 11.32
C THR A 567 -22.65 19.40 12.45
N HIS A 568 -23.72 20.08 12.89
CA HIS A 568 -24.61 19.55 13.92
C HIS A 568 -25.33 18.28 13.45
N MET A 569 -25.86 18.28 12.22
CA MET A 569 -26.52 17.11 11.63
C MET A 569 -25.55 15.95 11.42
N ALA A 570 -24.32 16.19 10.97
CA ALA A 570 -23.29 15.20 10.81
C ALA A 570 -22.92 14.58 12.17
N LEU A 571 -22.73 15.40 13.20
CA LEU A 571 -22.44 14.94 14.55
C LEU A 571 -23.53 14.00 15.10
N LEU A 572 -24.80 14.34 14.90
CA LEU A 572 -25.93 13.50 15.34
C LEU A 572 -25.92 12.14 14.61
N LYS A 573 -25.67 12.13 13.30
CA LYS A 573 -25.62 10.90 12.52
C LYS A 573 -24.40 10.04 12.87
N LEU A 574 -23.22 10.64 12.98
CA LEU A 574 -21.97 9.91 13.27
C LEU A 574 -21.92 9.32 14.69
N ARG A 575 -22.78 9.77 15.61
CA ARG A 575 -22.92 9.23 16.96
C ARG A 575 -23.92 8.07 17.07
N GLN A 576 -24.66 7.78 16.03
CA GLN A 576 -25.63 6.68 16.00
C GLN A 576 -24.97 5.40 15.52
N ASP A 577 -25.47 4.27 16.00
CA ASP A 577 -25.07 2.97 15.48
C ASP A 577 -25.79 2.74 14.14
N HIS A 578 -25.03 2.31 13.16
CA HIS A 578 -25.50 2.05 11.79
C HIS A 578 -25.05 0.68 11.30
N THR A 579 -25.86 0.04 10.51
CA THR A 579 -25.45 -1.13 9.72
C THR A 579 -24.47 -0.70 8.62
N PRO A 580 -23.65 -1.63 8.07
CA PRO A 580 -22.72 -1.31 6.97
C PRO A 580 -23.40 -0.62 5.78
N THR A 581 -24.62 -1.03 5.42
CA THR A 581 -25.38 -0.42 4.32
C THR A 581 -25.83 1.01 4.65
N GLU A 582 -26.26 1.26 5.88
CA GLU A 582 -26.63 2.60 6.34
C GLU A 582 -25.40 3.52 6.41
N TRP A 583 -24.23 2.99 6.80
CA TRP A 583 -22.98 3.75 6.79
C TRP A 583 -22.63 4.28 5.40
N VAL A 584 -22.86 3.50 4.33
CA VAL A 584 -22.65 3.98 2.95
C VAL A 584 -23.49 5.23 2.69
N ALA A 585 -24.78 5.19 3.04
CA ALA A 585 -25.67 6.35 2.85
C ALA A 585 -25.26 7.56 3.73
N VAL A 586 -24.83 7.32 4.97
CA VAL A 586 -24.34 8.39 5.86
C VAL A 586 -23.08 9.04 5.31
N LEU A 587 -22.11 8.25 4.83
CA LEU A 587 -20.86 8.77 4.25
C LEU A 587 -21.11 9.55 2.97
N GLN A 588 -21.99 9.04 2.09
CA GLN A 588 -22.41 9.75 0.88
C GLN A 588 -23.04 11.09 1.21
N GLN A 589 -23.91 11.11 2.21
CA GLN A 589 -24.56 12.33 2.66
C GLN A 589 -23.57 13.32 3.28
N LEU A 590 -22.58 12.83 4.05
CA LEU A 590 -21.53 13.65 4.63
C LEU A 590 -20.72 14.35 3.52
N VAL A 591 -20.30 13.61 2.49
CA VAL A 591 -19.59 14.19 1.34
C VAL A 591 -20.45 15.26 0.66
N ALA A 592 -21.73 14.99 0.38
CA ALA A 592 -22.64 15.94 -0.25
C ALA A 592 -22.90 17.20 0.60
N TRP A 593 -22.83 17.11 1.92
CA TRP A 593 -23.03 18.24 2.82
C TRP A 593 -21.82 19.18 2.88
N PHE A 594 -20.59 18.66 2.75
CA PHE A 594 -19.39 19.41 3.04
C PHE A 594 -18.50 19.70 1.82
N PHE A 595 -18.69 18.98 0.72
CA PHE A 595 -17.83 19.16 -0.46
C PHE A 595 -18.63 19.49 -1.72
N LYS A 596 -18.09 20.39 -2.51
CA LYS A 596 -18.44 20.66 -3.90
C LYS A 596 -17.14 20.77 -4.68
N PRO A 597 -16.96 19.97 -5.77
CA PRO A 597 -15.72 20.02 -6.55
C PRO A 597 -15.37 21.45 -6.95
N SER A 598 -14.13 21.83 -6.77
CA SER A 598 -13.59 23.12 -7.23
C SER A 598 -12.94 23.00 -8.60
N ASP A 599 -12.47 21.78 -8.94
CA ASP A 599 -11.85 21.45 -10.22
C ASP A 599 -12.10 19.97 -10.59
N GLU A 600 -11.57 19.56 -11.75
CA GLU A 600 -11.71 18.20 -12.28
C GLU A 600 -10.95 17.15 -11.43
N ALA A 601 -9.89 17.55 -10.71
CA ALA A 601 -9.15 16.66 -9.82
C ALA A 601 -9.96 16.33 -8.57
N ASP A 602 -10.61 17.33 -7.97
CA ASP A 602 -11.56 17.17 -6.86
C ASP A 602 -12.72 16.25 -7.25
N GLU A 603 -13.29 16.45 -8.47
CA GLU A 603 -14.41 15.64 -8.97
C GLU A 603 -14.03 14.16 -9.06
N ARG A 604 -12.91 13.85 -9.69
CA ARG A 604 -12.38 12.47 -9.79
C ARG A 604 -12.07 11.85 -8.43
N LEU A 605 -11.56 12.67 -7.49
CA LEU A 605 -11.25 12.20 -6.15
C LEU A 605 -12.51 11.89 -5.36
N ILE A 606 -13.52 12.77 -5.42
CA ILE A 606 -14.83 12.55 -4.79
C ILE A 606 -15.51 11.30 -5.38
N GLU A 607 -15.53 11.15 -6.70
CA GLU A 607 -16.06 9.93 -7.35
C GLU A 607 -15.37 8.67 -6.83
N ARG A 608 -14.04 8.69 -6.73
CA ARG A 608 -13.26 7.55 -6.21
C ARG A 608 -13.53 7.25 -4.75
N VAL A 609 -13.78 8.26 -3.93
CA VAL A 609 -14.16 8.10 -2.50
C VAL A 609 -15.57 7.54 -2.39
N MET A 610 -16.46 7.85 -3.35
CA MET A 610 -17.86 7.43 -3.36
C MET A 610 -18.09 6.04 -3.97
N ALA A 611 -17.13 5.55 -4.76
CA ALA A 611 -17.16 4.21 -5.37
C ALA A 611 -16.76 3.13 -4.36
#